data_87b684fb366dfebc560f09f49fdec1a0
#
_entry.id   87b684fb366dfebc560f09f49fdec1a0
#
_cell.length_a   1.000
_cell.length_b   1.000
_cell.length_c   1.000
_cell.angle_alpha   90.00
_cell.angle_beta   90.00
_cell.angle_gamma   90.00
#
_symmetry.space_group_name_H-M   'P 1'
#
loop_
_entity.id
_entity.type
_entity.pdbx_description
1 polymer ?
#
loop_
_entity_poly.entity_id
_entity_poly.type
_entity_poly.pdbx_seq_one_letter_code
_entity_poly.pdbx_strand_id
1 'polypeptide(L)'
;MGVITIKGHHGTDINSCEAILESNYKISEGDQHWLGEGVYFFIEGLSTDTINLAKKWAIAEAWDNDNKKYKYTNFAVIESLIEVEEDKILDLTTEDGVNFLSDLVSLFFDTIKKSKKNQKNKEWEFYDGELINMARKANNFPFDIEVVKGNYYIKFKEERIKGINLRTSNCTICTVYNPYKNIKSKNQVEREKIQIL
;
A
#
# COMPACT_ATOMS: atom_id res chain seq x y z
N MET A 1 0.22 23.99 12.02
CA MET A 1 -0.18 22.82 11.21
C MET A 1 -0.67 21.75 12.18
N GLY A 2 -1.78 21.07 11.84
CA GLY A 2 -2.36 20.06 12.71
C GLY A 2 -1.66 18.71 12.52
N VAL A 3 -1.63 17.91 13.60
CA VAL A 3 -1.33 16.48 13.52
C VAL A 3 -2.65 15.76 13.33
N ILE A 4 -2.72 14.89 12.34
CA ILE A 4 -3.89 14.03 12.13
C ILE A 4 -3.58 12.59 12.52
N THR A 5 -4.60 11.88 12.98
CA THR A 5 -4.53 10.47 13.32
C THR A 5 -5.33 9.67 12.30
N ILE A 6 -4.67 8.72 11.66
CA ILE A 6 -5.26 7.80 10.70
C ILE A 6 -5.29 6.42 11.34
N LYS A 7 -6.47 5.80 11.36
CA LYS A 7 -6.62 4.40 11.73
C LYS A 7 -6.45 3.55 10.47
N GLY A 8 -5.50 2.61 10.50
CA GLY A 8 -5.21 1.73 9.39
C GLY A 8 -5.20 0.25 9.79
N HIS A 9 -5.57 -0.63 8.85
CA HIS A 9 -5.58 -2.07 9.04
C HIS A 9 -4.63 -2.76 8.07
N HIS A 10 -3.78 -3.63 8.62
CA HIS A 10 -2.77 -4.39 7.87
C HIS A 10 -3.01 -5.89 8.06
N GLY A 11 -3.19 -6.59 6.96
CA GLY A 11 -3.39 -8.05 6.94
C GLY A 11 -2.09 -8.77 6.62
N THR A 12 -1.74 -9.79 7.42
CA THR A 12 -0.50 -10.57 7.26
C THR A 12 -0.64 -11.99 7.83
N ASP A 13 0.41 -12.80 7.71
CA ASP A 13 0.49 -14.08 8.41
C ASP A 13 0.74 -13.88 9.92
N ILE A 14 0.49 -14.95 10.70
CA ILE A 14 0.58 -14.87 12.17
C ILE A 14 2.00 -14.59 12.66
N ASN A 15 3.02 -15.23 12.07
CA ASN A 15 4.40 -15.05 12.53
C ASN A 15 4.86 -13.61 12.27
N SER A 16 4.50 -13.07 11.12
CA SER A 16 4.75 -11.65 10.80
C SER A 16 3.99 -10.72 11.74
N CYS A 17 2.74 -11.05 12.09
CA CYS A 17 1.97 -10.28 13.06
C CYS A 17 2.66 -10.24 14.43
N GLU A 18 3.08 -11.38 14.94
CA GLU A 18 3.78 -11.48 16.24
C GLU A 18 5.09 -10.65 16.21
N ALA A 19 5.89 -10.79 15.16
CA ALA A 19 7.12 -10.00 15.00
C ALA A 19 6.86 -8.48 14.90
N ILE A 20 5.77 -8.06 14.22
CA ILE A 20 5.37 -6.65 14.13
C ILE A 20 4.96 -6.13 15.51
N LEU A 21 4.21 -6.89 16.29
CA LEU A 21 3.77 -6.48 17.61
C LEU A 21 4.94 -6.37 18.60
N GLU A 22 5.91 -7.27 18.52
CA GLU A 22 7.10 -7.27 19.37
C GLU A 22 8.09 -6.15 19.00
N SER A 23 8.17 -5.78 17.74
CA SER A 23 9.13 -4.77 17.26
C SER A 23 8.45 -3.65 16.48
N ASN A 24 8.49 -3.73 15.14
CA ASN A 24 7.79 -2.81 14.24
C ASN A 24 7.62 -3.44 12.85
N TYR A 25 6.85 -2.77 12.00
CA TYR A 25 6.71 -3.13 10.60
C TYR A 25 8.05 -3.03 9.85
N LYS A 26 8.24 -3.96 8.91
CA LYS A 26 9.29 -3.84 7.90
C LYS A 26 8.73 -3.12 6.68
N ILE A 27 9.51 -2.21 6.13
CA ILE A 27 9.16 -1.51 4.89
C ILE A 27 9.18 -2.52 3.74
N SER A 28 8.14 -2.51 2.91
CA SER A 28 8.14 -3.23 1.64
C SER A 28 9.07 -2.52 0.67
N GLU A 29 9.98 -3.25 0.06
CA GLU A 29 10.92 -2.75 -0.94
C GLU A 29 10.56 -3.26 -2.32
N GLY A 30 10.77 -2.46 -3.36
CA GLY A 30 10.59 -2.83 -4.76
C GLY A 30 9.86 -1.78 -5.61
N ASP A 31 9.98 -1.95 -6.92
CA ASP A 31 9.50 -0.95 -7.89
C ASP A 31 8.00 -1.12 -8.27
N GLN A 32 7.35 -2.22 -7.86
CA GLN A 32 5.96 -2.52 -8.23
C GLN A 32 4.92 -2.14 -7.15
N HIS A 33 5.33 -1.38 -6.14
CA HIS A 33 4.43 -0.92 -5.09
C HIS A 33 3.63 0.30 -5.54
N TRP A 34 2.32 0.27 -5.34
CA TRP A 34 1.39 1.31 -5.83
C TRP A 34 1.68 2.71 -5.31
N LEU A 35 2.10 2.84 -4.07
CA LEU A 35 2.41 4.12 -3.39
C LEU A 35 3.87 4.20 -2.93
N GLY A 36 4.77 3.45 -3.57
CA GLY A 36 6.19 3.41 -3.22
C GLY A 36 6.56 2.48 -2.06
N GLU A 37 7.85 2.46 -1.71
CA GLU A 37 8.40 1.64 -0.64
C GLU A 37 7.90 2.11 0.72
N GLY A 38 7.19 1.26 1.47
CA GLY A 38 6.62 1.63 2.77
C GLY A 38 5.77 0.52 3.38
N VAL A 39 5.06 0.83 4.45
CA VAL A 39 4.10 -0.06 5.10
C VAL A 39 2.69 0.33 4.67
N TYR A 40 1.94 -0.64 4.15
CA TYR A 40 0.61 -0.42 3.56
C TYR A 40 -0.50 -0.72 4.55
N PHE A 41 -1.51 0.14 4.55
CA PHE A 41 -2.71 -0.01 5.37
C PHE A 41 -3.96 0.27 4.55
N PHE A 42 -5.01 -0.49 4.79
CA PHE A 42 -6.36 -0.11 4.41
C PHE A 42 -6.88 0.93 5.41
N ILE A 43 -7.37 2.05 4.92
CA ILE A 43 -7.89 3.16 5.74
C ILE A 43 -9.31 3.51 5.31
N GLU A 44 -10.06 4.17 6.18
CA GLU A 44 -11.39 4.68 5.81
C GLU A 44 -11.30 5.68 4.66
N GLY A 45 -12.28 5.58 3.76
CA GLY A 45 -12.41 6.39 2.57
C GLY A 45 -13.53 5.85 1.68
N LEU A 46 -13.21 5.25 0.53
CA LEU A 46 -14.20 4.61 -0.34
C LEU A 46 -14.88 3.39 0.30
N SER A 47 -14.23 2.76 1.26
CA SER A 47 -14.80 1.68 2.07
C SER A 47 -14.54 1.96 3.55
N THR A 48 -15.52 1.61 4.40
CA THR A 48 -15.40 1.68 5.86
C THR A 48 -15.04 0.33 6.49
N ASP A 49 -15.20 -0.77 5.75
CA ASP A 49 -14.89 -2.13 6.22
C ASP A 49 -13.42 -2.50 5.96
N THR A 50 -12.53 -1.73 6.55
CA THR A 50 -11.07 -1.84 6.34
C THR A 50 -10.46 -3.09 6.99
N ILE A 51 -11.08 -3.63 8.05
CA ILE A 51 -10.67 -4.91 8.66
C ILE A 51 -10.88 -6.04 7.65
N ASN A 52 -12.05 -6.13 7.03
CA ASN A 52 -12.35 -7.16 6.04
C ASN A 52 -11.48 -7.02 4.78
N LEU A 53 -11.16 -5.80 4.36
CA LEU A 53 -10.21 -5.58 3.27
C LEU A 53 -8.81 -6.11 3.60
N ALA A 54 -8.31 -5.85 4.80
CA ALA A 54 -7.02 -6.35 5.28
C ALA A 54 -7.02 -7.89 5.40
N LYS A 55 -8.13 -8.48 5.88
CA LYS A 55 -8.36 -9.94 5.89
C LYS A 55 -8.29 -10.54 4.50
N LYS A 56 -9.06 -10.01 3.55
CA LYS A 56 -9.07 -10.47 2.15
C LYS A 56 -7.68 -10.37 1.52
N TRP A 57 -6.94 -9.31 1.82
CA TRP A 57 -5.57 -9.15 1.37
C TRP A 57 -4.65 -10.24 1.92
N ALA A 58 -4.67 -10.48 3.24
CA ALA A 58 -3.88 -11.53 3.86
C ALA A 58 -4.19 -12.92 3.28
N ILE A 59 -5.46 -13.23 3.02
CA ILE A 59 -5.87 -14.49 2.39
C ILE A 59 -5.36 -14.59 0.95
N ALA A 60 -5.43 -13.49 0.19
CA ALA A 60 -4.95 -13.46 -1.19
C ALA A 60 -3.43 -13.66 -1.27
N GLU A 61 -2.67 -13.01 -0.38
CA GLU A 61 -1.22 -13.13 -0.29
C GLU A 61 -0.73 -14.50 0.22
N ALA A 62 -1.60 -15.24 0.92
CA ALA A 62 -1.28 -16.58 1.37
C ALA A 62 -1.05 -17.57 0.22
N TRP A 63 -1.65 -17.33 -0.95
CA TRP A 63 -1.52 -18.22 -2.09
C TRP A 63 -0.26 -17.94 -2.91
N ASP A 64 0.59 -18.96 -3.07
CA ASP A 64 1.76 -18.93 -3.95
C ASP A 64 1.35 -19.42 -5.34
N ASN A 65 1.35 -18.50 -6.32
CA ASN A 65 0.98 -18.81 -7.68
C ASN A 65 1.99 -19.70 -8.40
N ASP A 66 3.25 -19.63 -8.05
CA ASP A 66 4.33 -20.39 -8.71
C ASP A 66 4.35 -21.82 -8.21
N ASN A 67 4.29 -22.01 -6.90
CA ASN A 67 4.32 -23.31 -6.25
C ASN A 67 2.94 -23.98 -6.08
N LYS A 68 1.84 -23.28 -6.44
CA LYS A 68 0.45 -23.76 -6.33
C LYS A 68 0.09 -24.26 -4.92
N LYS A 69 0.57 -23.60 -3.90
CA LYS A 69 0.34 -23.95 -2.48
C LYS A 69 0.20 -22.70 -1.62
N TYR A 70 -0.33 -22.88 -0.42
CA TYR A 70 -0.35 -21.81 0.55
C TYR A 70 1.03 -21.60 1.18
N LYS A 71 1.50 -20.35 1.25
CA LYS A 71 2.70 -19.92 2.01
C LYS A 71 2.45 -20.05 3.51
N TYR A 72 1.22 -19.78 3.94
CA TYR A 72 0.74 -19.89 5.31
C TYR A 72 -0.76 -20.21 5.33
N THR A 73 -1.24 -20.75 6.43
CA THR A 73 -2.65 -21.17 6.60
C THR A 73 -3.40 -20.39 7.68
N ASN A 74 -2.72 -19.51 8.38
CA ASN A 74 -3.31 -18.67 9.41
C ASN A 74 -2.90 -17.23 9.16
N PHE A 75 -3.86 -16.32 9.28
CA PHE A 75 -3.64 -14.89 9.11
C PHE A 75 -4.03 -14.11 10.35
N ALA A 76 -3.58 -12.87 10.42
CA ALA A 76 -4.00 -11.88 11.40
C ALA A 76 -4.20 -10.52 10.73
N VAL A 77 -5.02 -9.69 11.37
CA VAL A 77 -5.18 -8.27 11.03
C VAL A 77 -4.70 -7.43 12.20
N ILE A 78 -3.86 -6.45 11.91
CA ILE A 78 -3.33 -5.50 12.86
C ILE A 78 -3.98 -4.13 12.60
N GLU A 79 -4.62 -3.57 13.63
CA GLU A 79 -5.04 -2.18 13.66
C GLU A 79 -3.85 -1.33 14.13
N SER A 80 -3.59 -0.23 13.43
CA SER A 80 -2.55 0.74 13.81
C SER A 80 -3.10 2.15 13.83
N LEU A 81 -2.64 2.95 14.78
CA LEU A 81 -2.84 4.40 14.79
C LEU A 81 -1.59 5.07 14.22
N ILE A 82 -1.80 5.81 13.14
CA ILE A 82 -0.76 6.51 12.40
C ILE A 82 -0.94 8.01 12.66
N GLU A 83 0.08 8.65 13.23
CA GLU A 83 0.10 10.11 13.43
C GLU A 83 1.06 10.74 12.43
N VAL A 84 0.61 11.79 11.79
CA VAL A 84 1.38 12.52 10.78
C VAL A 84 0.94 13.99 10.74
N GLU A 85 1.85 14.90 10.47
CA GLU A 85 1.53 16.30 10.20
C GLU A 85 0.80 16.41 8.87
N GLU A 86 -0.25 17.22 8.80
CA GLU A 86 -1.15 17.31 7.64
C GLU A 86 -0.40 17.67 6.36
N ASP A 87 0.60 18.54 6.44
CA ASP A 87 1.45 18.96 5.32
C ASP A 87 2.48 17.90 4.85
N LYS A 88 2.59 16.78 5.56
CA LYS A 88 3.45 15.65 5.19
C LYS A 88 2.70 14.50 4.56
N ILE A 89 1.46 14.72 4.17
CA ILE A 89 0.63 13.75 3.47
C ILE A 89 0.51 14.15 2.01
N LEU A 90 0.88 13.23 1.11
CA LEU A 90 0.47 13.31 -0.29
C LEU A 90 -0.85 12.58 -0.47
N ASP A 91 -1.90 13.34 -0.74
CA ASP A 91 -3.26 12.82 -0.89
C ASP A 91 -3.64 12.66 -2.36
N LEU A 92 -3.39 11.48 -2.93
CA LEU A 92 -3.79 11.15 -4.31
C LEU A 92 -5.30 10.85 -4.47
N THR A 93 -6.09 11.05 -3.42
CA THR A 93 -7.56 11.01 -3.53
C THR A 93 -8.14 12.37 -3.92
N THR A 94 -7.31 13.40 -3.98
CA THR A 94 -7.65 14.78 -4.34
C THR A 94 -7.09 15.15 -5.70
N GLU A 95 -7.69 16.15 -6.35
CA GLU A 95 -7.22 16.69 -7.62
C GLU A 95 -5.80 17.30 -7.48
N ASP A 96 -5.55 18.05 -6.43
CA ASP A 96 -4.23 18.65 -6.16
C ASP A 96 -3.13 17.60 -6.03
N GLY A 97 -3.39 16.50 -5.31
CA GLY A 97 -2.43 15.41 -5.18
C GLY A 97 -2.15 14.71 -6.51
N VAL A 98 -3.18 14.48 -7.32
CA VAL A 98 -3.03 13.89 -8.65
C VAL A 98 -2.25 14.82 -9.59
N ASN A 99 -2.55 16.11 -9.58
CA ASN A 99 -1.84 17.11 -10.37
C ASN A 99 -0.36 17.18 -9.96
N PHE A 100 -0.08 17.17 -8.66
CA PHE A 100 1.28 17.13 -8.16
C PHE A 100 2.06 15.89 -8.65
N LEU A 101 1.45 14.70 -8.64
CA LEU A 101 2.06 13.49 -9.18
C LEU A 101 2.33 13.62 -10.68
N SER A 102 1.43 14.25 -11.44
CA SER A 102 1.58 14.52 -12.87
C SER A 102 2.74 15.49 -13.16
N ASP A 103 2.94 16.48 -12.31
CA ASP A 103 4.08 17.41 -12.41
C ASP A 103 5.41 16.69 -12.16
N LEU A 104 5.43 15.72 -11.24
CA LEU A 104 6.61 14.87 -11.03
C LEU A 104 6.95 14.03 -12.27
N VAL A 105 5.96 13.53 -13.02
CA VAL A 105 6.21 12.84 -14.30
C VAL A 105 6.98 13.75 -15.24
N SER A 106 6.55 15.00 -15.38
CA SER A 106 7.21 15.99 -16.24
C SER A 106 8.65 16.27 -15.80
N LEU A 107 8.86 16.39 -14.49
CA LEU A 107 10.18 16.64 -13.90
C LEU A 107 11.15 15.46 -14.12
N PHE A 108 10.67 14.23 -14.00
CA PHE A 108 11.49 13.03 -14.11
C PHE A 108 11.48 12.38 -15.49
N PHE A 109 10.77 12.96 -16.46
CA PHE A 109 10.56 12.36 -17.78
C PHE A 109 11.85 11.87 -18.46
N ASP A 110 12.88 12.68 -18.50
CA ASP A 110 14.16 12.30 -19.11
C ASP A 110 14.89 11.19 -18.35
N THR A 111 14.78 11.18 -17.03
CA THR A 111 15.36 10.14 -16.17
C THR A 111 14.65 8.81 -16.38
N ILE A 112 13.31 8.83 -16.40
CA ILE A 112 12.44 7.68 -16.71
C ILE A 112 12.80 7.11 -18.08
N LYS A 113 12.87 7.97 -19.10
CA LYS A 113 13.20 7.59 -20.47
C LYS A 113 14.60 6.96 -20.59
N LYS A 114 15.57 7.44 -19.83
CA LYS A 114 16.94 6.87 -19.80
C LYS A 114 16.98 5.52 -19.10
N SER A 115 16.28 5.35 -17.98
CA SER A 115 16.24 4.09 -17.25
C SER A 115 15.63 2.95 -18.06
N LYS A 116 14.63 3.24 -18.88
CA LYS A 116 13.92 2.24 -19.71
C LYS A 116 14.63 1.91 -21.03
N LYS A 117 15.54 2.76 -21.54
CA LYS A 117 16.31 2.48 -22.77
C LYS A 117 17.13 1.18 -22.72
N ASN A 118 17.50 0.72 -21.54
CA ASN A 118 18.30 -0.50 -21.35
C ASN A 118 17.44 -1.78 -21.26
N GLN A 119 16.11 -1.66 -21.23
CA GLN A 119 15.21 -2.83 -21.22
C GLN A 119 14.74 -3.12 -22.64
N LYS A 120 15.51 -3.90 -23.39
CA LYS A 120 15.11 -4.43 -24.70
C LYS A 120 13.84 -5.29 -24.52
N ASN A 121 12.75 -4.90 -25.21
CA ASN A 121 11.52 -5.67 -25.41
C ASN A 121 10.46 -5.71 -24.30
N LYS A 122 10.34 -4.74 -23.40
CA LYS A 122 9.13 -4.59 -22.59
C LYS A 122 8.42 -3.27 -22.93
N GLU A 123 7.08 -3.34 -23.08
CA GLU A 123 6.22 -2.16 -23.09
C GLU A 123 6.50 -1.35 -21.82
N TRP A 124 6.43 -0.03 -21.96
CA TRP A 124 6.71 0.90 -20.87
C TRP A 124 5.58 0.83 -19.85
N GLU A 125 5.79 0.11 -18.76
CA GLU A 125 4.96 0.22 -17.58
C GLU A 125 5.73 0.99 -16.52
N PHE A 126 5.17 2.10 -16.07
CA PHE A 126 5.72 2.93 -15.00
C PHE A 126 4.61 3.16 -13.97
N TYR A 127 4.87 2.77 -12.75
CA TYR A 127 3.87 2.84 -11.69
C TYR A 127 4.05 4.11 -10.85
N ASP A 128 2.96 4.62 -10.29
CA ASP A 128 2.95 5.79 -9.42
C ASP A 128 3.97 5.66 -8.28
N GLY A 129 4.05 4.49 -7.67
CA GLY A 129 4.99 4.22 -6.58
C GLY A 129 6.45 4.29 -6.98
N GLU A 130 6.81 3.92 -8.22
CA GLU A 130 8.18 4.07 -8.75
C GLU A 130 8.55 5.55 -8.86
N LEU A 131 7.61 6.38 -9.35
CA LEU A 131 7.79 7.82 -9.45
C LEU A 131 7.95 8.47 -8.07
N ILE A 132 7.10 8.07 -7.12
CA ILE A 132 7.16 8.55 -5.74
C ILE A 132 8.51 8.17 -5.11
N ASN A 133 8.98 6.93 -5.29
CA ASN A 133 10.30 6.49 -4.81
C ASN A 133 11.44 7.31 -5.42
N MET A 134 11.37 7.59 -6.73
CA MET A 134 12.38 8.41 -7.41
C MET A 134 12.41 9.82 -6.83
N ALA A 135 11.26 10.45 -6.66
CA ALA A 135 11.15 11.80 -6.11
C ALA A 135 11.67 11.88 -4.67
N ARG A 136 11.37 10.88 -3.85
CA ARG A 136 11.88 10.79 -2.47
C ARG A 136 13.41 10.60 -2.45
N LYS A 137 13.95 9.69 -3.24
CA LYS A 137 15.40 9.44 -3.35
C LYS A 137 16.17 10.65 -3.88
N ALA A 138 15.55 11.43 -4.76
CA ALA A 138 16.16 12.65 -5.31
C ALA A 138 15.98 13.88 -4.41
N ASN A 139 15.26 13.76 -3.29
CA ASN A 139 14.92 14.87 -2.38
C ASN A 139 14.24 16.04 -3.10
N ASN A 140 13.39 15.70 -4.09
CA ASN A 140 12.71 16.68 -4.97
C ASN A 140 11.26 16.95 -4.56
N PHE A 141 10.82 16.43 -3.42
CA PHE A 141 9.58 16.89 -2.84
C PHE A 141 9.77 18.25 -2.19
N PRO A 142 8.84 19.17 -2.36
CA PRO A 142 8.89 20.50 -1.70
C PRO A 142 8.73 20.40 -0.19
N PHE A 143 8.34 19.24 0.32
CA PHE A 143 8.15 18.91 1.73
C PHE A 143 8.50 17.45 1.99
N ASP A 144 8.78 17.12 3.24
CA ASP A 144 9.12 15.76 3.66
C ASP A 144 7.84 14.91 3.74
N ILE A 145 7.52 14.17 2.67
CA ILE A 145 6.35 13.29 2.64
C ILE A 145 6.60 12.06 3.51
N GLU A 146 5.73 11.85 4.48
CA GLU A 146 5.77 10.72 5.41
C GLU A 146 4.70 9.68 5.12
N VAL A 147 3.57 10.12 4.55
CA VAL A 147 2.42 9.27 4.20
C VAL A 147 1.92 9.64 2.81
N VAL A 148 1.63 8.64 2.01
CA VAL A 148 0.86 8.82 0.76
C VAL A 148 -0.41 8.00 0.86
N LYS A 149 -1.55 8.55 0.45
CA LYS A 149 -2.82 7.82 0.36
C LYS A 149 -3.42 7.92 -1.03
N GLY A 150 -4.14 6.87 -1.44
CA GLY A 150 -4.76 6.82 -2.76
C GLY A 150 -5.90 5.80 -2.82
N ASN A 151 -6.72 5.92 -3.86
CA ASN A 151 -7.85 5.04 -4.11
C ASN A 151 -7.47 4.00 -5.16
N TYR A 152 -7.74 2.72 -4.86
CA TYR A 152 -7.38 1.60 -5.72
C TYR A 152 -8.52 0.61 -5.88
N TYR A 153 -8.58 0.01 -7.05
CA TYR A 153 -9.45 -1.12 -7.33
C TYR A 153 -8.67 -2.41 -7.09
N ILE A 154 -9.08 -3.19 -6.07
CA ILE A 154 -8.48 -4.46 -5.73
C ILE A 154 -9.50 -5.58 -6.00
N LYS A 155 -9.20 -6.43 -6.97
CA LYS A 155 -10.06 -7.57 -7.31
C LYS A 155 -9.62 -8.82 -6.56
N PHE A 156 -10.25 -9.09 -5.43
CA PHE A 156 -10.08 -10.33 -4.69
C PHE A 156 -10.69 -11.53 -5.46
N LYS A 157 -10.08 -12.72 -5.34
CA LYS A 157 -10.52 -13.92 -6.09
C LYS A 157 -11.96 -14.32 -5.79
N GLU A 158 -12.38 -14.20 -4.56
CA GLU A 158 -13.71 -14.59 -4.08
C GLU A 158 -14.86 -13.77 -4.70
N GLU A 159 -14.55 -12.57 -5.19
CA GLU A 159 -15.51 -11.66 -5.82
C GLU A 159 -15.58 -11.84 -7.36
N ARG A 160 -14.86 -12.83 -7.91
CA ARG A 160 -14.82 -13.08 -9.35
C ARG A 160 -15.94 -14.00 -9.80
N ILE A 161 -17.04 -13.43 -10.22
CA ILE A 161 -18.10 -14.18 -10.93
C ILE A 161 -17.69 -14.30 -12.40
N LYS A 162 -17.66 -15.55 -12.92
CA LYS A 162 -17.30 -15.81 -14.31
C LYS A 162 -18.24 -15.05 -15.27
N GLY A 163 -17.66 -14.26 -16.16
CA GLY A 163 -18.41 -13.47 -17.13
C GLY A 163 -18.89 -12.10 -16.62
N ILE A 164 -18.72 -11.79 -15.34
CA ILE A 164 -19.06 -10.49 -14.77
C ILE A 164 -17.75 -9.75 -14.38
N ASN A 165 -17.57 -8.56 -14.92
CA ASN A 165 -16.37 -7.73 -14.65
C ASN A 165 -16.79 -6.42 -13.95
N LEU A 166 -17.30 -6.52 -12.73
CA LEU A 166 -17.61 -5.35 -11.91
C LEU A 166 -16.31 -4.72 -11.39
N ARG A 167 -16.26 -3.40 -11.42
CA ARG A 167 -15.13 -2.60 -10.86
C ARG A 167 -15.62 -1.80 -9.64
N THR A 168 -16.29 -2.47 -8.72
CA THR A 168 -16.90 -1.85 -7.53
C THR A 168 -16.09 -2.04 -6.26
N SER A 169 -15.13 -2.96 -6.24
CA SER A 169 -14.25 -3.23 -5.08
C SER A 169 -13.15 -2.16 -4.99
N ASN A 170 -13.57 -0.91 -4.74
CA ASN A 170 -12.66 0.20 -4.55
C ASN A 170 -12.36 0.39 -3.06
N CYS A 171 -11.13 0.66 -2.74
CA CYS A 171 -10.68 0.92 -1.37
C CYS A 171 -9.71 2.10 -1.35
N THR A 172 -9.58 2.71 -0.18
CA THR A 172 -8.54 3.69 0.11
C THR A 172 -7.44 3.00 0.88
N ILE A 173 -6.21 3.15 0.42
CA ILE A 173 -5.02 2.66 1.11
C ILE A 173 -4.07 3.82 1.41
N CYS A 174 -3.23 3.66 2.41
CA CYS A 174 -2.08 4.52 2.59
C CYS A 174 -0.81 3.71 2.74
N THR A 175 0.33 4.36 2.44
CA THR A 175 1.66 3.85 2.76
C THR A 175 2.33 4.78 3.74
N VAL A 176 3.02 4.21 4.74
CA VAL A 176 3.77 4.90 5.78
C VAL A 176 5.24 4.63 5.57
N TYR A 177 6.02 5.68 5.35
CA TYR A 177 7.44 5.53 5.01
C TYR A 177 8.36 5.40 6.21
N ASN A 178 7.96 5.94 7.36
CA ASN A 178 8.71 5.81 8.61
C ASN A 178 7.81 5.22 9.71
N PRO A 179 7.69 3.89 9.80
CA PRO A 179 6.82 3.26 10.78
C PRO A 179 7.25 3.53 12.22
N TYR A 180 8.55 3.74 12.49
CA TYR A 180 9.04 4.07 13.83
C TYR A 180 8.60 5.47 14.30
N LYS A 181 8.48 6.41 13.37
CA LYS A 181 8.06 7.78 13.66
C LYS A 181 6.54 7.89 13.75
N ASN A 182 5.84 7.32 12.77
CA ASN A 182 4.45 7.64 12.54
C ASN A 182 3.46 6.65 13.19
N ILE A 183 3.85 5.39 13.45
CA ILE A 183 2.94 4.40 14.04
C ILE A 183 3.03 4.48 15.56
N LYS A 184 1.92 4.87 16.22
CA LYS A 184 1.84 5.10 17.66
C LYS A 184 1.32 3.91 18.44
N SER A 185 0.45 3.11 17.83
CA SER A 185 -0.05 1.89 18.45
C SER A 185 -0.28 0.79 17.42
N LYS A 186 -0.23 -0.45 17.87
CA LYS A 186 -0.44 -1.65 17.07
C LYS A 186 -1.19 -2.65 17.92
N ASN A 187 -2.35 -3.11 17.45
CA ASN A 187 -3.17 -4.08 18.15
C ASN A 187 -3.64 -5.15 17.17
N GLN A 188 -3.50 -6.42 17.52
CA GLN A 188 -4.11 -7.49 16.74
C GLN A 188 -5.62 -7.46 16.98
N VAL A 189 -6.41 -7.29 15.91
CA VAL A 189 -7.87 -7.22 15.98
C VAL A 189 -8.57 -8.45 15.43
N GLU A 190 -7.88 -9.23 14.59
CA GLU A 190 -8.40 -10.49 14.05
C GLU A 190 -7.28 -11.52 13.90
N ARG A 191 -7.61 -12.81 14.11
CA ARG A 191 -6.70 -13.96 13.92
C ARG A 191 -7.54 -15.17 13.58
N GLU A 192 -7.36 -15.73 12.39
CA GLU A 192 -8.13 -16.88 11.93
C GLU A 192 -7.31 -17.83 11.07
N LYS A 193 -7.85 -19.04 10.89
CA LYS A 193 -7.35 -20.00 9.91
C LYS A 193 -8.01 -19.76 8.55
N ILE A 194 -7.22 -19.81 7.48
CA ILE A 194 -7.74 -19.72 6.12
C ILE A 194 -8.58 -20.97 5.84
N GLN A 195 -9.82 -20.76 5.43
CA GLN A 195 -10.67 -21.86 4.96
C GLN A 195 -10.17 -22.28 3.59
N ILE A 196 -9.52 -23.44 3.55
CA ILE A 196 -9.06 -24.06 2.31
C ILE A 196 -10.27 -24.81 1.75
N LEU A 197 -10.87 -24.28 0.68
CA LEU A 197 -11.94 -24.93 -0.09
C LEU A 197 -11.38 -25.98 -1.03
#